data_91dda7a422dee50f51031d79051e6f39
#
_entry.id   91dda7a422dee50f51031d79051e6f39
#
_cell.length_a   1.000
_cell.length_b   1.000
_cell.length_c   1.000
_cell.angle_alpha   90.00
_cell.angle_beta   90.00
_cell.angle_gamma   90.00
#
_symmetry.space_group_name_H-M   'P 1'
#
loop_
_entity.id
_entity.type
_entity.pdbx_description
1 polymer ?
#
loop_
_entity_poly.entity_id
_entity_poly.type
_entity_poly.pdbx_seq_one_letter_code
_entity_poly.pdbx_strand_id
1 'polypeptide(L)'
;MGPGRALLQPTADQRARALELRSLLTQAVPTPSPPGLLLSGGLDTSVVAEIAQGRGLREALTVIASEDAPDRPFAREVAGRLGLSHHEIVTDLPGLLEDLPAVVRVLATFDPMELRNSVVVARGLREARRLGIPEVLTGDGADELFAGYSFLWSLPPTTLRDRLDRMAAGMRFSSFPLGQALGVKVRAPFLDPRVVAFAAGLGREDLVGSHDGTTTGKVLLRFAFPEVPEAWRRKDPIEVGSGSARLPEFFQGQMPPRAFAEARHRIRREDGVVIRDAEHLAYYQVFQEVFSDHPPVRRGGPDPCPHCGFELPDPSSDFCVTCGAWPARRPPPPEPAGPIPPAQ
;
A
#
# COMPACT_ATOMS: atom_id res chain seq x y z
N MET A 1 10.99 40.61 -1.32
CA MET A 1 11.78 39.39 -1.29
C MET A 1 11.21 38.54 -0.14
N GLY A 2 10.46 37.44 -0.45
CA GLY A 2 9.98 36.52 0.56
C GLY A 2 11.14 35.78 1.22
N PRO A 3 11.01 35.29 2.47
CA PRO A 3 12.07 34.57 3.12
C PRO A 3 12.48 33.39 2.23
N GLY A 4 13.78 33.32 1.90
CA GLY A 4 14.30 32.26 1.05
C GLY A 4 13.89 30.90 1.61
N ARG A 5 13.28 30.09 0.78
CA ARG A 5 12.89 28.72 1.11
C ARG A 5 14.14 27.91 1.45
N ALA A 6 14.23 27.45 2.69
CA ALA A 6 15.41 26.73 3.17
C ALA A 6 15.34 25.26 2.72
N LEU A 7 16.32 24.85 1.92
CA LEU A 7 16.51 23.46 1.57
C LEU A 7 17.04 22.69 2.78
N LEU A 8 16.46 21.54 3.08
CA LEU A 8 16.91 20.67 4.16
C LEU A 8 18.32 20.14 3.83
N GLN A 9 19.26 20.35 4.74
CA GLN A 9 20.65 19.91 4.62
C GLN A 9 20.97 18.89 5.72
N PRO A 10 21.69 17.80 5.41
CA PRO A 10 22.06 16.81 6.41
C PRO A 10 23.14 17.34 7.36
N THR A 11 23.00 17.04 8.64
CA THR A 11 24.09 17.18 9.63
C THR A 11 25.24 16.21 9.33
N ALA A 12 26.37 16.31 10.02
CA ALA A 12 27.48 15.37 9.88
C ALA A 12 27.04 13.93 10.23
N ASP A 13 26.28 13.77 11.31
CA ASP A 13 25.76 12.47 11.76
C ASP A 13 24.74 11.90 10.78
N GLN A 14 23.85 12.74 10.25
CA GLN A 14 22.91 12.30 9.21
C GLN A 14 23.61 11.89 7.93
N ARG A 15 24.71 12.56 7.53
CA ARG A 15 25.50 12.11 6.38
C ARG A 15 26.13 10.73 6.61
N ALA A 16 26.68 10.48 7.79
CA ALA A 16 27.23 9.17 8.13
C ALA A 16 26.14 8.07 8.09
N ARG A 17 24.99 8.31 8.74
CA ARG A 17 23.84 7.39 8.71
C ARG A 17 23.26 7.19 7.30
N ALA A 18 23.23 8.23 6.48
CA ALA A 18 22.77 8.14 5.09
C ALA A 18 23.68 7.23 4.25
N LEU A 19 24.99 7.32 4.43
CA LEU A 19 25.95 6.43 3.77
C LEU A 19 25.80 4.97 4.23
N GLU A 20 25.56 4.76 5.53
CA GLU A 20 25.29 3.43 6.07
C GLU A 20 23.99 2.86 5.49
N LEU A 21 22.89 3.62 5.51
CA LEU A 21 21.62 3.20 4.90
C LEU A 21 21.78 2.83 3.43
N ARG A 22 22.49 3.67 2.67
CA ARG A 22 22.80 3.39 1.26
C ARG A 22 23.54 2.07 1.10
N SER A 23 24.55 1.82 1.94
CA SER A 23 25.31 0.57 1.92
C SER A 23 24.41 -0.64 2.21
N LEU A 24 23.55 -0.55 3.24
CA LEU A 24 22.63 -1.62 3.62
C LEU A 24 21.62 -1.93 2.50
N LEU A 25 20.97 -0.91 1.93
CA LEU A 25 20.05 -1.09 0.82
C LEU A 25 20.74 -1.65 -0.42
N THR A 26 21.95 -1.18 -0.70
CA THR A 26 22.77 -1.71 -1.82
C THR A 26 23.08 -3.19 -1.66
N GLN A 27 23.34 -3.65 -0.45
CA GLN A 27 23.55 -5.06 -0.13
C GLN A 27 22.26 -5.88 -0.10
N ALA A 28 21.11 -5.25 0.20
CA ALA A 28 19.82 -5.90 0.22
C ALA A 28 19.30 -6.24 -1.20
N VAL A 29 19.74 -5.51 -2.23
CA VAL A 29 19.45 -5.85 -3.62
C VAL A 29 20.40 -6.96 -4.07
N PRO A 30 19.88 -8.13 -4.50
CA PRO A 30 20.71 -9.25 -4.95
C PRO A 30 21.65 -8.89 -6.12
N THR A 31 22.71 -9.65 -6.29
CA THR A 31 23.57 -9.59 -7.47
C THR A 31 23.71 -11.01 -8.05
N PRO A 32 23.18 -11.32 -9.25
CA PRO A 32 22.41 -10.40 -10.12
C PRO A 32 21.09 -9.97 -9.50
N SER A 33 20.64 -8.76 -9.87
CA SER A 33 19.33 -8.25 -9.50
C SER A 33 18.21 -9.04 -10.18
N PRO A 34 17.01 -9.17 -9.56
CA PRO A 34 15.79 -9.52 -10.26
C PRO A 34 15.61 -8.68 -11.53
N PRO A 35 15.12 -9.31 -12.63
CA PRO A 35 15.00 -8.60 -13.91
C PRO A 35 13.88 -7.56 -13.92
N GLY A 36 12.87 -7.68 -13.06
CA GLY A 36 11.69 -6.80 -13.03
C GLY A 36 11.61 -5.92 -11.79
N LEU A 37 10.85 -4.82 -11.91
CA LEU A 37 10.50 -3.91 -10.82
C LEU A 37 9.06 -3.42 -11.00
N LEU A 38 8.24 -3.49 -9.95
CA LEU A 38 6.98 -2.74 -9.91
C LEU A 38 7.32 -1.28 -9.61
N LEU A 39 7.22 -0.42 -10.63
CA LEU A 39 7.68 0.96 -10.60
C LEU A 39 6.51 1.94 -10.52
N SER A 40 6.45 2.74 -9.43
CA SER A 40 5.51 3.85 -9.31
C SER A 40 6.12 5.22 -9.68
N GLY A 41 7.44 5.30 -9.83
CA GLY A 41 8.15 6.58 -9.97
C GLY A 41 8.14 7.41 -8.68
N GLY A 42 7.75 6.83 -7.54
CA GLY A 42 7.94 7.40 -6.21
C GLY A 42 9.36 7.14 -5.69
N LEU A 43 9.74 7.84 -4.60
CA LEU A 43 11.09 7.73 -4.01
C LEU A 43 11.54 6.27 -3.80
N ASP A 44 10.69 5.43 -3.23
CA ASP A 44 11.04 4.08 -2.79
C ASP A 44 11.44 3.19 -3.97
N THR A 45 10.59 3.15 -4.97
CA THR A 45 10.82 2.35 -6.18
C THR A 45 11.93 2.95 -7.04
N SER A 46 12.11 4.28 -7.04
CA SER A 46 13.21 4.95 -7.73
C SER A 46 14.56 4.64 -7.09
N VAL A 47 14.64 4.60 -5.75
CA VAL A 47 15.86 4.17 -5.02
C VAL A 47 16.20 2.71 -5.35
N VAL A 48 15.19 1.82 -5.34
CA VAL A 48 15.41 0.41 -5.68
C VAL A 48 15.87 0.27 -7.13
N ALA A 49 15.28 1.03 -8.06
CA ALA A 49 15.69 1.05 -9.48
C ALA A 49 17.15 1.50 -9.64
N GLU A 50 17.54 2.59 -8.96
CA GLU A 50 18.90 3.14 -8.99
C GLU A 50 19.95 2.13 -8.51
N ILE A 51 19.68 1.42 -7.41
CA ILE A 51 20.58 0.39 -6.89
C ILE A 51 20.65 -0.82 -7.82
N ALA A 52 19.54 -1.24 -8.40
CA ALA A 52 19.44 -2.44 -9.22
C ALA A 52 19.91 -2.23 -10.67
N GLN A 53 19.94 -0.98 -11.13
CA GLN A 53 20.42 -0.61 -12.44
C GLN A 53 21.90 -1.05 -12.58
N GLY A 54 22.23 -1.64 -13.73
CA GLY A 54 23.57 -2.21 -13.99
C GLY A 54 23.86 -3.55 -13.28
N ARG A 55 22.94 -4.06 -12.43
CA ARG A 55 23.07 -5.36 -11.76
C ARG A 55 22.20 -6.47 -12.34
N GLY A 56 21.37 -6.17 -13.34
CA GLY A 56 20.47 -7.13 -13.98
C GLY A 56 19.01 -6.67 -14.08
N LEU A 57 18.63 -5.57 -13.45
CA LEU A 57 17.32 -4.95 -13.67
C LEU A 57 17.20 -4.48 -15.12
N ARG A 58 16.09 -4.86 -15.77
CA ARG A 58 15.85 -4.55 -17.20
C ARG A 58 14.43 -4.06 -17.45
N GLU A 59 13.47 -4.56 -16.68
CA GLU A 59 12.04 -4.39 -16.94
C GLU A 59 11.40 -3.59 -15.80
N ALA A 60 10.68 -2.54 -16.14
CA ALA A 60 9.87 -1.74 -15.22
C ALA A 60 8.40 -1.88 -15.58
N LEU A 61 7.54 -2.17 -14.60
CA LEU A 61 6.11 -2.35 -14.78
C LEU A 61 5.36 -1.31 -13.97
N THR A 62 4.47 -0.55 -14.63
CA THR A 62 3.65 0.48 -14.00
C THR A 62 2.19 0.29 -14.38
N VAL A 63 1.30 0.15 -13.40
CA VAL A 63 -0.15 0.03 -13.62
C VAL A 63 -0.78 1.41 -13.63
N ILE A 64 -1.56 1.68 -14.66
CA ILE A 64 -2.22 2.96 -14.94
C ILE A 64 -3.72 2.69 -15.08
N ALA A 65 -4.49 2.99 -14.03
CA ALA A 65 -5.94 2.78 -13.99
C ALA A 65 -6.76 4.03 -14.35
N SER A 66 -6.10 5.12 -14.71
CA SER A 66 -6.74 6.33 -15.26
C SER A 66 -5.75 7.09 -16.16
N GLU A 67 -6.25 7.82 -17.15
CA GLU A 67 -5.40 8.58 -18.08
C GLU A 67 -4.55 9.65 -17.37
N ASP A 68 -5.08 10.21 -16.29
CA ASP A 68 -4.47 11.24 -15.44
C ASP A 68 -3.75 10.67 -14.22
N ALA A 69 -3.41 9.38 -14.21
CA ALA A 69 -2.69 8.73 -13.10
C ALA A 69 -1.38 9.48 -12.78
N PRO A 70 -1.24 10.04 -11.56
CA PRO A 70 -0.11 10.90 -11.20
C PRO A 70 1.26 10.24 -11.30
N ASP A 71 1.34 8.93 -11.14
CA ASP A 71 2.60 8.18 -11.18
C ASP A 71 3.17 8.03 -12.60
N ARG A 72 2.31 8.08 -13.60
CA ARG A 72 2.70 7.80 -15.00
C ARG A 72 3.89 8.60 -15.53
N PRO A 73 3.92 9.96 -15.42
CA PRO A 73 5.04 10.75 -15.92
C PRO A 73 6.34 10.46 -15.18
N PHE A 74 6.28 10.24 -13.88
CA PHE A 74 7.46 9.96 -13.06
C PHE A 74 8.04 8.56 -13.31
N ALA A 75 7.18 7.55 -13.44
CA ALA A 75 7.64 6.21 -13.80
C ALA A 75 8.32 6.20 -15.18
N ARG A 76 7.80 6.95 -16.16
CA ARG A 76 8.44 7.15 -17.47
C ARG A 76 9.81 7.80 -17.37
N GLU A 77 9.91 8.84 -16.54
CA GLU A 77 11.16 9.57 -16.31
C GLU A 77 12.22 8.65 -15.71
N VAL A 78 11.89 7.92 -14.63
CA VAL A 78 12.79 6.96 -14.00
C VAL A 78 13.22 5.86 -14.97
N ALA A 79 12.27 5.23 -15.65
CA ALA A 79 12.56 4.15 -16.59
C ALA A 79 13.44 4.63 -17.77
N GLY A 80 13.12 5.79 -18.33
CA GLY A 80 13.89 6.41 -19.42
C GLY A 80 15.31 6.78 -19.00
N ARG A 81 15.47 7.40 -17.84
CA ARG A 81 16.78 7.79 -17.28
C ARG A 81 17.69 6.59 -17.03
N LEU A 82 17.11 5.48 -16.57
CA LEU A 82 17.85 4.26 -16.24
C LEU A 82 17.94 3.26 -17.41
N GLY A 83 17.35 3.59 -18.57
CA GLY A 83 17.39 2.72 -19.76
C GLY A 83 16.62 1.41 -19.58
N LEU A 84 15.57 1.39 -18.76
CA LEU A 84 14.73 0.23 -18.53
C LEU A 84 13.66 0.09 -19.63
N SER A 85 13.35 -1.16 -19.99
CA SER A 85 12.16 -1.49 -20.78
C SER A 85 10.93 -1.22 -19.95
N HIS A 86 10.14 -0.19 -20.30
CA HIS A 86 9.01 0.25 -19.50
C HIS A 86 7.69 -0.28 -20.03
N HIS A 87 7.01 -1.09 -19.25
CA HIS A 87 5.69 -1.64 -19.52
C HIS A 87 4.64 -0.85 -18.78
N GLU A 88 3.95 0.04 -19.48
CA GLU A 88 2.75 0.71 -18.96
C GLU A 88 1.54 -0.19 -19.15
N ILE A 89 0.99 -0.67 -18.05
CA ILE A 89 -0.20 -1.52 -18.01
C ILE A 89 -1.41 -0.59 -17.87
N VAL A 90 -1.87 -0.09 -19.02
CA VAL A 90 -3.03 0.81 -19.06
C VAL A 90 -4.31 -0.01 -18.98
N THR A 91 -5.16 0.32 -18.04
CA THR A 91 -6.46 -0.31 -17.83
C THR A 91 -7.48 0.74 -17.36
N ASP A 92 -8.75 0.37 -17.31
CA ASP A 92 -9.80 1.14 -16.63
C ASP A 92 -10.19 0.48 -15.30
N LEU A 93 -11.12 1.08 -14.56
CA LEU A 93 -11.56 0.52 -13.28
C LEU A 93 -12.23 -0.85 -13.41
N PRO A 94 -13.12 -1.09 -14.38
CA PRO A 94 -13.64 -2.43 -14.65
C PRO A 94 -12.55 -3.46 -14.95
N GLY A 95 -11.61 -3.13 -15.84
CA GLY A 95 -10.49 -4.00 -16.16
C GLY A 95 -9.57 -4.29 -14.96
N LEU A 96 -9.38 -3.31 -14.08
CA LEU A 96 -8.64 -3.51 -12.83
C LEU A 96 -9.36 -4.50 -11.90
N LEU A 97 -10.70 -4.43 -11.85
CA LEU A 97 -11.54 -5.29 -11.01
C LEU A 97 -11.65 -6.74 -11.50
N GLU A 98 -11.20 -7.06 -12.73
CA GLU A 98 -11.10 -8.45 -13.20
C GLU A 98 -10.20 -9.31 -12.29
N ASP A 99 -9.22 -8.70 -11.64
CA ASP A 99 -8.32 -9.37 -10.72
C ASP A 99 -8.92 -9.59 -9.32
N LEU A 100 -10.00 -8.87 -8.98
CA LEU A 100 -10.56 -8.81 -7.63
C LEU A 100 -10.91 -10.19 -7.04
N PRO A 101 -11.61 -11.13 -7.74
CA PRO A 101 -11.91 -12.44 -7.16
C PRO A 101 -10.66 -13.24 -6.80
N ALA A 102 -9.61 -13.16 -7.62
CA ALA A 102 -8.34 -13.83 -7.34
C ALA A 102 -7.61 -13.19 -6.16
N VAL A 103 -7.61 -11.86 -6.07
CA VAL A 103 -7.02 -11.12 -4.94
C VAL A 103 -7.75 -11.45 -3.64
N VAL A 104 -9.09 -11.41 -3.64
CA VAL A 104 -9.91 -11.78 -2.46
C VAL A 104 -9.62 -13.22 -2.03
N ARG A 105 -9.49 -14.16 -2.97
CA ARG A 105 -9.16 -15.56 -2.67
C ARG A 105 -7.80 -15.70 -1.97
N VAL A 106 -6.80 -14.96 -2.42
CA VAL A 106 -5.43 -15.03 -1.89
C VAL A 106 -5.32 -14.36 -0.52
N LEU A 107 -5.93 -13.18 -0.38
CA LEU A 107 -5.78 -12.35 0.82
C LEU A 107 -6.82 -12.64 1.90
N ALA A 108 -7.90 -13.31 1.57
CA ALA A 108 -9.02 -13.63 2.47
C ALA A 108 -9.57 -12.38 3.18
N THR A 109 -9.73 -11.28 2.47
CA THR A 109 -10.18 -9.99 2.98
C THR A 109 -11.26 -9.38 2.10
N PHE A 110 -12.05 -8.49 2.68
CA PHE A 110 -12.93 -7.55 1.99
C PHE A 110 -12.71 -6.11 2.49
N ASP A 111 -11.53 -5.83 3.08
CA ASP A 111 -11.09 -4.49 3.44
C ASP A 111 -10.89 -3.62 2.19
N PRO A 112 -11.63 -2.50 2.03
CA PRO A 112 -11.54 -1.66 0.85
C PRO A 112 -10.15 -1.09 0.60
N MET A 113 -9.43 -0.68 1.64
CA MET A 113 -8.10 -0.10 1.47
C MET A 113 -7.11 -1.15 0.98
N GLU A 114 -7.12 -2.33 1.58
CA GLU A 114 -6.26 -3.44 1.16
C GLU A 114 -6.55 -3.86 -0.28
N LEU A 115 -7.82 -4.08 -0.62
CA LEU A 115 -8.19 -4.56 -1.96
C LEU A 115 -7.94 -3.53 -3.06
N ARG A 116 -8.19 -2.24 -2.78
CA ARG A 116 -7.93 -1.15 -3.73
C ARG A 116 -6.46 -1.08 -4.15
N ASN A 117 -5.55 -1.31 -3.20
CA ASN A 117 -4.12 -1.35 -3.47
C ASN A 117 -3.70 -2.68 -4.12
N SER A 118 -4.26 -3.77 -3.62
CA SER A 118 -3.86 -5.13 -4.02
C SER A 118 -4.25 -5.51 -5.44
N VAL A 119 -5.36 -4.98 -5.97
CA VAL A 119 -5.72 -5.20 -7.39
C VAL A 119 -4.71 -4.54 -8.35
N VAL A 120 -4.13 -3.40 -7.95
CA VAL A 120 -3.05 -2.74 -8.72
C VAL A 120 -1.79 -3.62 -8.71
N VAL A 121 -1.40 -4.12 -7.54
CA VAL A 121 -0.24 -5.02 -7.39
C VAL A 121 -0.46 -6.31 -8.17
N ALA A 122 -1.64 -6.93 -8.08
CA ALA A 122 -1.98 -8.15 -8.80
C ALA A 122 -1.91 -7.97 -10.32
N ARG A 123 -2.41 -6.83 -10.84
CA ARG A 123 -2.33 -6.49 -12.27
C ARG A 123 -0.88 -6.39 -12.73
N GLY A 124 -0.02 -5.73 -11.98
CA GLY A 124 1.42 -5.64 -12.27
C GLY A 124 2.12 -7.00 -12.27
N LEU A 125 1.83 -7.84 -11.27
CA LEU A 125 2.41 -9.19 -11.16
C LEU A 125 1.89 -10.13 -12.26
N ARG A 126 0.60 -10.04 -12.64
CA ARG A 126 0.06 -10.80 -13.78
C ARG A 126 0.77 -10.45 -15.07
N GLU A 127 1.03 -9.18 -15.29
CA GLU A 127 1.77 -8.74 -16.47
C GLU A 127 3.23 -9.20 -16.43
N ALA A 128 3.90 -9.15 -15.28
CA ALA A 128 5.23 -9.70 -15.12
C ALA A 128 5.27 -11.18 -15.53
N ARG A 129 4.30 -11.99 -15.05
CA ARG A 129 4.17 -13.39 -15.45
C ARG A 129 3.96 -13.53 -16.96
N ARG A 130 3.06 -12.71 -17.57
CA ARG A 130 2.76 -12.75 -19.01
C ARG A 130 4.01 -12.46 -19.86
N LEU A 131 4.86 -11.56 -19.39
CA LEU A 131 6.14 -11.20 -20.02
C LEU A 131 7.27 -12.20 -19.73
N GLY A 132 7.01 -13.24 -18.93
CA GLY A 132 8.04 -14.22 -18.56
C GLY A 132 9.06 -13.68 -17.55
N ILE A 133 8.70 -12.64 -16.78
CA ILE A 133 9.54 -12.06 -15.72
C ILE A 133 9.33 -12.89 -14.44
N PRO A 134 10.32 -13.71 -14.01
CA PRO A 134 10.13 -14.66 -12.93
C PRO A 134 10.20 -14.01 -11.54
N GLU A 135 10.83 -12.86 -11.44
CA GLU A 135 11.11 -12.19 -10.17
C GLU A 135 11.08 -10.68 -10.32
N VAL A 136 10.46 -9.99 -9.36
CA VAL A 136 10.34 -8.53 -9.33
C VAL A 136 10.79 -7.94 -8.01
N LEU A 137 11.33 -6.73 -8.08
CA LEU A 137 11.59 -5.87 -6.93
C LEU A 137 10.35 -5.02 -6.62
N THR A 138 10.20 -4.63 -5.34
CA THR A 138 9.19 -3.66 -4.88
C THR A 138 9.79 -2.67 -3.90
N GLY A 139 9.06 -1.57 -3.62
CA GLY A 139 9.38 -0.58 -2.60
C GLY A 139 8.76 -0.85 -1.22
N ASP A 140 8.19 -2.04 -1.01
CA ASP A 140 7.47 -2.41 0.21
C ASP A 140 8.35 -2.24 1.46
N GLY A 141 7.78 -1.70 2.52
CA GLY A 141 8.45 -1.47 3.81
C GLY A 141 9.04 -0.07 3.98
N ALA A 142 9.27 0.68 2.91
CA ALA A 142 9.90 2.01 3.01
C ALA A 142 9.05 3.01 3.81
N ASP A 143 7.73 2.98 3.65
CA ASP A 143 6.83 3.89 4.34
C ASP A 143 6.73 3.60 5.83
N GLU A 144 6.64 2.32 6.17
CA GLU A 144 6.52 1.82 7.53
C GLU A 144 7.80 2.07 8.34
N LEU A 145 8.96 1.91 7.71
CA LEU A 145 10.25 2.04 8.37
C LEU A 145 10.75 3.48 8.47
N PHE A 146 10.46 4.31 7.47
CA PHE A 146 11.04 5.67 7.36
C PHE A 146 10.00 6.79 7.46
N ALA A 147 8.87 6.56 8.15
CA ALA A 147 7.80 7.53 8.37
C ALA A 147 7.28 8.17 7.06
N GLY A 148 6.97 7.33 6.06
CA GLY A 148 6.46 7.81 4.77
C GLY A 148 5.06 8.40 4.82
N TYR A 149 4.24 8.02 5.79
CA TYR A 149 2.84 8.46 5.91
C TYR A 149 2.72 9.80 6.61
N SER A 150 1.97 10.73 6.02
CA SER A 150 1.83 12.10 6.52
C SER A 150 1.21 12.22 7.92
N PHE A 151 0.36 11.28 8.30
CA PHE A 151 -0.24 11.26 9.64
C PHE A 151 0.78 11.00 10.77
N LEU A 152 1.98 10.51 10.44
CA LEU A 152 3.07 10.29 11.38
C LEU A 152 3.85 11.57 11.68
N TRP A 153 3.83 12.54 10.77
CA TRP A 153 4.77 13.66 10.81
C TRP A 153 4.54 14.65 11.95
N SER A 154 3.30 14.76 12.44
CA SER A 154 2.94 15.63 13.57
C SER A 154 3.12 14.98 14.94
N LEU A 155 3.46 13.69 14.99
CA LEU A 155 3.57 12.95 16.26
C LEU A 155 4.81 13.39 17.05
N PRO A 156 4.71 13.47 18.41
CA PRO A 156 5.89 13.62 19.26
C PRO A 156 6.90 12.48 19.05
N PRO A 157 8.20 12.69 19.34
CA PRO A 157 9.25 11.69 19.05
C PRO A 157 9.00 10.30 19.63
N THR A 158 8.58 10.22 20.90
CA THR A 158 8.28 8.95 21.58
C THR A 158 7.09 8.25 20.94
N THR A 159 6.00 8.98 20.71
CA THR A 159 4.78 8.45 20.08
C THR A 159 5.05 7.99 18.63
N LEU A 160 5.88 8.74 17.89
CA LEU A 160 6.31 8.37 16.54
C LEU A 160 7.06 7.03 16.56
N ARG A 161 8.03 6.87 17.49
CA ARG A 161 8.80 5.63 17.61
C ARG A 161 7.91 4.44 17.94
N ASP A 162 7.08 4.56 19.00
CA ASP A 162 6.11 3.52 19.38
C ASP A 162 5.17 3.14 18.22
N ARG A 163 4.79 4.12 17.39
CA ARG A 163 3.92 3.87 16.24
C ARG A 163 4.65 3.10 15.15
N LEU A 164 5.89 3.50 14.83
CA LEU A 164 6.71 2.82 13.83
C LEU A 164 7.07 1.40 14.26
N ASP A 165 7.38 1.17 15.54
CA ASP A 165 7.67 -0.16 16.06
C ASP A 165 6.47 -1.11 15.93
N ARG A 166 5.26 -0.62 16.24
CA ARG A 166 4.03 -1.39 16.02
C ARG A 166 3.75 -1.65 14.54
N MET A 167 4.01 -0.66 13.67
CA MET A 167 3.87 -0.84 12.23
C MET A 167 4.87 -1.87 11.72
N ALA A 168 6.13 -1.79 12.12
CA ALA A 168 7.16 -2.74 11.73
C ALA A 168 6.85 -4.18 12.19
N ALA A 169 6.32 -4.35 13.41
CA ALA A 169 5.92 -5.66 13.92
C ALA A 169 4.71 -6.26 13.17
N GLY A 170 3.83 -5.41 12.64
CA GLY A 170 2.61 -5.81 11.94
C GLY A 170 2.67 -5.72 10.41
N MET A 171 3.84 -5.46 9.83
CA MET A 171 3.99 -5.31 8.37
C MET A 171 3.47 -6.52 7.61
N ARG A 172 2.57 -6.25 6.67
CA ARG A 172 2.01 -7.23 5.74
C ARG A 172 1.92 -6.56 4.37
N PHE A 173 2.41 -7.24 3.35
CA PHE A 173 2.40 -6.72 1.97
C PHE A 173 1.76 -7.77 1.07
N SER A 174 0.69 -7.37 0.39
CA SER A 174 -0.06 -8.23 -0.53
C SER A 174 0.78 -8.72 -1.70
N SER A 175 1.86 -8.02 -2.04
CA SER A 175 2.78 -8.38 -3.12
C SER A 175 3.36 -9.80 -2.96
N PHE A 176 3.66 -10.24 -1.74
CA PHE A 176 4.22 -11.57 -1.49
C PHE A 176 3.23 -12.71 -1.73
N PRO A 177 2.05 -12.77 -1.06
CA PRO A 177 1.09 -13.83 -1.32
C PRO A 177 0.52 -13.79 -2.73
N LEU A 178 0.33 -12.61 -3.33
CA LEU A 178 -0.10 -12.47 -4.72
C LEU A 178 1.00 -12.94 -5.68
N GLY A 179 2.26 -12.58 -5.43
CA GLY A 179 3.39 -13.06 -6.22
C GLY A 179 3.49 -14.58 -6.18
N GLN A 180 3.37 -15.18 -5.00
CA GLN A 180 3.36 -16.64 -4.84
C GLN A 180 2.21 -17.30 -5.63
N ALA A 181 1.00 -16.76 -5.54
CA ALA A 181 -0.16 -17.27 -6.25
C ALA A 181 -0.03 -17.14 -7.78
N LEU A 182 0.63 -16.09 -8.25
CA LEU A 182 0.86 -15.84 -9.68
C LEU A 182 2.16 -16.46 -10.21
N GLY A 183 2.99 -17.09 -9.37
CA GLY A 183 4.25 -17.68 -9.76
C GLY A 183 5.33 -16.65 -10.13
N VAL A 184 5.27 -15.46 -9.53
CA VAL A 184 6.27 -14.40 -9.63
C VAL A 184 6.88 -14.16 -8.27
N LYS A 185 8.18 -14.31 -8.14
CA LYS A 185 8.87 -14.08 -6.87
C LYS A 185 9.00 -12.59 -6.60
N VAL A 186 8.67 -12.16 -5.40
CA VAL A 186 8.78 -10.75 -4.97
C VAL A 186 9.96 -10.57 -4.03
N ARG A 187 10.71 -9.49 -4.23
CA ARG A 187 11.80 -9.04 -3.38
C ARG A 187 11.59 -7.59 -2.96
N ALA A 188 11.65 -7.34 -1.68
CA ALA A 188 11.52 -6.01 -1.08
C ALA A 188 12.79 -5.65 -0.30
N PRO A 189 13.74 -4.92 -0.89
CA PRO A 189 15.02 -4.60 -0.26
C PRO A 189 14.90 -3.88 1.08
N PHE A 190 13.87 -3.06 1.27
CA PHE A 190 13.63 -2.38 2.54
C PHE A 190 13.30 -3.35 3.70
N LEU A 191 12.82 -4.55 3.39
CA LEU A 191 12.52 -5.59 4.39
C LEU A 191 13.72 -6.47 4.75
N ASP A 192 14.92 -6.18 4.23
CA ASP A 192 16.14 -6.85 4.70
C ASP A 192 16.29 -6.64 6.22
N PRO A 193 16.52 -7.70 7.01
CA PRO A 193 16.60 -7.58 8.48
C PRO A 193 17.60 -6.53 8.97
N ARG A 194 18.68 -6.30 8.22
CA ARG A 194 19.69 -5.27 8.56
C ARG A 194 19.14 -3.86 8.34
N VAL A 195 18.33 -3.65 7.28
CA VAL A 195 17.66 -2.36 7.02
C VAL A 195 16.59 -2.12 8.08
N VAL A 196 15.81 -3.13 8.44
CA VAL A 196 14.78 -3.04 9.50
C VAL A 196 15.43 -2.70 10.84
N ALA A 197 16.52 -3.40 11.21
CA ALA A 197 17.24 -3.13 12.46
C ALA A 197 17.85 -1.72 12.48
N PHE A 198 18.40 -1.26 11.36
CA PHE A 198 18.92 0.11 11.22
C PHE A 198 17.81 1.14 11.40
N ALA A 199 16.66 0.97 10.73
CA ALA A 199 15.53 1.89 10.80
C ALA A 199 14.94 2.00 12.24
N ALA A 200 14.98 0.91 13.01
CA ALA A 200 14.54 0.90 14.41
C ALA A 200 15.38 1.84 15.32
N GLY A 201 16.61 2.13 14.95
CA GLY A 201 17.50 3.03 15.67
C GLY A 201 17.40 4.51 15.29
N LEU A 202 16.55 4.89 14.31
CA LEU A 202 16.50 6.26 13.80
C LEU A 202 15.68 7.18 14.71
N GLY A 203 16.19 8.41 14.92
CA GLY A 203 15.48 9.50 15.58
C GLY A 203 14.47 10.19 14.66
N ARG A 204 13.62 11.04 15.26
CA ARG A 204 12.63 11.81 14.51
C ARG A 204 13.26 12.70 13.44
N GLU A 205 14.41 13.28 13.72
CA GLU A 205 15.18 14.14 12.81
C GLU A 205 15.68 13.43 11.54
N ASP A 206 15.86 12.11 11.61
CA ASP A 206 16.22 11.27 10.46
C ASP A 206 15.00 10.89 9.61
N LEU A 207 13.83 10.94 10.22
CA LEU A 207 12.58 10.45 9.64
C LEU A 207 11.73 11.57 9.06
N VAL A 208 11.62 12.70 9.77
CA VAL A 208 10.71 13.80 9.42
C VAL A 208 11.45 15.14 9.46
N GLY A 209 11.30 15.92 8.41
CA GLY A 209 11.91 17.26 8.31
C GLY A 209 11.08 18.22 7.47
N SER A 210 11.62 19.41 7.26
CA SER A 210 11.00 20.43 6.39
C SER A 210 11.95 20.78 5.25
N HIS A 211 11.48 20.60 4.03
CA HIS A 211 12.22 20.95 2.82
C HIS A 211 11.38 21.93 2.00
N ASP A 212 11.95 23.06 1.64
CA ASP A 212 11.26 24.12 0.90
C ASP A 212 9.91 24.55 1.52
N GLY A 213 9.85 24.61 2.88
CA GLY A 213 8.65 24.97 3.62
C GLY A 213 7.59 23.85 3.72
N THR A 214 7.84 22.67 3.16
CA THR A 214 6.93 21.52 3.19
C THR A 214 7.47 20.46 4.14
N THR A 215 6.63 19.98 5.07
CA THR A 215 6.99 18.85 5.92
C THR A 215 7.02 17.57 5.08
N THR A 216 8.05 16.75 5.28
CA THR A 216 8.26 15.51 4.53
C THR A 216 8.77 14.39 5.43
N GLY A 217 8.40 13.16 5.11
CA GLY A 217 8.98 11.95 5.69
C GLY A 217 10.19 11.44 4.92
N LYS A 218 10.75 10.33 5.37
CA LYS A 218 11.87 9.62 4.72
C LYS A 218 13.12 10.48 4.54
N VAL A 219 13.39 11.40 5.47
CA VAL A 219 14.46 12.40 5.35
C VAL A 219 15.81 11.72 5.09
N LEU A 220 16.15 10.72 5.89
CA LEU A 220 17.44 10.04 5.76
C LEU A 220 17.55 9.26 4.43
N LEU A 221 16.45 8.67 3.94
CA LEU A 221 16.43 8.00 2.64
C LEU A 221 16.70 8.98 1.49
N ARG A 222 16.15 10.20 1.56
CA ARG A 222 16.40 11.27 0.58
C ARG A 222 17.85 11.74 0.62
N PHE A 223 18.47 11.79 1.80
CA PHE A 223 19.89 12.11 1.93
C PHE A 223 20.80 10.99 1.45
N ALA A 224 20.37 9.74 1.60
CA ALA A 224 21.12 8.58 1.14
C ALA A 224 21.20 8.47 -0.39
N PHE A 225 20.20 9.02 -1.11
CA PHE A 225 20.09 8.95 -2.57
C PHE A 225 19.78 10.34 -3.18
N PRO A 226 20.69 11.32 -3.00
CA PRO A 226 20.45 12.70 -3.49
C PRO A 226 20.46 12.82 -5.02
N GLU A 227 21.01 11.81 -5.72
CA GLU A 227 21.01 11.72 -7.17
C GLU A 227 19.68 11.30 -7.78
N VAL A 228 18.73 10.79 -6.96
CA VAL A 228 17.38 10.43 -7.41
C VAL A 228 16.56 11.70 -7.57
N PRO A 229 16.19 12.13 -8.79
CA PRO A 229 15.46 13.39 -9.00
C PRO A 229 14.12 13.44 -8.26
N GLU A 230 13.47 12.28 -8.14
CA GLU A 230 12.19 12.11 -7.43
C GLU A 230 12.34 12.16 -5.90
N ALA A 231 13.56 12.33 -5.38
CA ALA A 231 13.82 12.31 -3.94
C ALA A 231 12.96 13.33 -3.17
N TRP A 232 12.66 14.48 -3.75
CA TRP A 232 11.86 15.52 -3.10
C TRP A 232 10.43 15.66 -3.63
N ARG A 233 10.02 14.74 -4.51
CA ARG A 233 8.63 14.66 -4.97
C ARG A 233 7.71 14.43 -3.76
N ARG A 234 6.52 15.06 -3.80
CA ARG A 234 5.43 14.73 -2.88
C ARG A 234 5.05 13.26 -3.08
N LYS A 235 4.91 12.53 -1.98
CA LYS A 235 4.42 11.16 -2.04
C LYS A 235 2.91 11.15 -2.28
N ASP A 236 2.50 10.35 -3.25
CA ASP A 236 1.12 9.91 -3.41
C ASP A 236 1.01 8.43 -3.02
N PRO A 237 -0.05 8.01 -2.28
CA PRO A 237 -0.31 6.60 -2.01
C PRO A 237 -0.58 5.83 -3.32
N ILE A 238 -0.42 4.51 -3.29
CA ILE A 238 -0.54 3.66 -4.50
C ILE A 238 -1.90 3.83 -5.19
N GLU A 239 -2.98 3.98 -4.43
CA GLU A 239 -4.32 4.18 -4.98
C GLU A 239 -4.48 5.51 -5.69
N VAL A 240 -3.80 6.56 -5.23
CA VAL A 240 -3.79 7.88 -5.90
C VAL A 240 -2.89 7.81 -7.12
N GLY A 241 -1.66 7.34 -6.96
CA GLY A 241 -0.65 7.27 -8.01
C GLY A 241 -1.08 6.45 -9.22
N SER A 242 -1.73 5.33 -9.01
CA SER A 242 -2.27 4.45 -10.06
C SER A 242 -3.62 4.92 -10.64
N GLY A 243 -4.38 5.75 -9.91
CA GLY A 243 -5.75 6.14 -10.25
C GLY A 243 -6.85 5.25 -9.67
N SER A 244 -6.53 4.21 -8.90
CA SER A 244 -7.53 3.33 -8.26
C SER A 244 -8.31 4.01 -7.12
N ALA A 245 -7.88 5.21 -6.66
CA ALA A 245 -8.60 6.03 -5.69
C ALA A 245 -10.04 6.41 -6.12
N ARG A 246 -10.37 6.23 -7.39
CA ARG A 246 -11.73 6.45 -7.94
C ARG A 246 -12.70 5.27 -7.73
N LEU A 247 -12.23 4.13 -7.23
CA LEU A 247 -13.08 2.95 -6.99
C LEU A 247 -14.27 3.21 -6.06
N PRO A 248 -14.15 3.98 -4.95
CA PRO A 248 -15.31 4.30 -4.11
C PRO A 248 -16.44 5.01 -4.89
N GLU A 249 -16.08 6.02 -5.69
CA GLU A 249 -17.04 6.79 -6.50
C GLU A 249 -17.66 5.91 -7.61
N PHE A 250 -16.84 5.06 -8.24
CA PHE A 250 -17.29 4.10 -9.24
C PHE A 250 -18.36 3.17 -8.69
N PHE A 251 -18.15 2.55 -7.54
CA PHE A 251 -19.15 1.68 -6.91
C PHE A 251 -20.36 2.44 -6.41
N GLN A 252 -20.17 3.64 -5.86
CA GLN A 252 -21.29 4.49 -5.44
C GLN A 252 -22.18 4.89 -6.62
N GLY A 253 -21.59 5.17 -7.78
CA GLY A 253 -22.35 5.50 -9.00
C GLY A 253 -23.17 4.34 -9.56
N GLN A 254 -22.79 3.10 -9.26
CA GLN A 254 -23.50 1.89 -9.69
C GLN A 254 -24.56 1.40 -8.70
N MET A 255 -24.57 1.91 -7.47
CA MET A 255 -25.43 1.43 -6.40
C MET A 255 -26.48 2.48 -6.01
N PRO A 256 -27.76 2.28 -6.39
CA PRO A 256 -28.85 3.16 -5.94
C PRO A 256 -28.91 3.22 -4.40
N PRO A 257 -29.11 4.41 -3.79
CA PRO A 257 -29.10 4.57 -2.33
C PRO A 257 -30.05 3.63 -1.58
N ARG A 258 -31.24 3.40 -2.16
CA ARG A 258 -32.23 2.49 -1.58
C ARG A 258 -31.74 1.03 -1.61
N ALA A 259 -31.21 0.57 -2.74
CA ALA A 259 -30.68 -0.78 -2.88
C ALA A 259 -29.51 -1.01 -1.92
N PHE A 260 -28.64 -0.01 -1.75
CA PHE A 260 -27.55 -0.06 -0.77
C PHE A 260 -28.08 -0.19 0.66
N ALA A 261 -29.08 0.63 1.05
CA ALA A 261 -29.65 0.58 2.38
C ALA A 261 -30.30 -0.79 2.69
N GLU A 262 -31.05 -1.34 1.73
CA GLU A 262 -31.68 -2.65 1.84
C GLU A 262 -30.64 -3.79 1.97
N ALA A 263 -29.60 -3.77 1.14
CA ALA A 263 -28.52 -4.76 1.16
C ALA A 263 -27.75 -4.69 2.48
N ARG A 264 -27.36 -3.49 2.93
CA ARG A 264 -26.66 -3.28 4.19
C ARG A 264 -27.44 -3.80 5.38
N HIS A 265 -28.75 -3.47 5.45
CA HIS A 265 -29.63 -3.94 6.53
C HIS A 265 -29.77 -5.47 6.53
N ARG A 266 -29.97 -6.08 5.36
CA ARG A 266 -30.06 -7.53 5.21
C ARG A 266 -28.77 -8.22 5.69
N ILE A 267 -27.59 -7.78 5.20
CA ILE A 267 -26.29 -8.34 5.56
C ILE A 267 -26.03 -8.21 7.06
N ARG A 268 -26.38 -7.05 7.63
CA ARG A 268 -26.25 -6.85 9.09
C ARG A 268 -27.07 -7.85 9.88
N ARG A 269 -28.31 -8.10 9.47
CA ARG A 269 -29.23 -9.03 10.14
C ARG A 269 -28.85 -10.49 9.93
N GLU A 270 -28.46 -10.87 8.72
CA GLU A 270 -28.25 -12.27 8.32
C GLU A 270 -26.82 -12.72 8.59
N ASP A 271 -25.83 -11.89 8.29
CA ASP A 271 -24.42 -12.21 8.37
C ASP A 271 -23.72 -11.60 9.60
N GLY A 272 -24.34 -10.63 10.28
CA GLY A 272 -23.74 -9.89 11.37
C GLY A 272 -22.60 -8.95 10.92
N VAL A 273 -22.49 -8.65 9.62
CA VAL A 273 -21.42 -7.83 9.03
C VAL A 273 -21.89 -6.39 8.86
N VAL A 274 -21.01 -5.44 9.27
CA VAL A 274 -21.26 -3.99 9.14
C VAL A 274 -20.67 -3.50 7.82
N ILE A 275 -21.52 -3.20 6.87
CA ILE A 275 -21.13 -2.58 5.60
C ILE A 275 -21.11 -1.07 5.75
N ARG A 276 -20.02 -0.42 5.33
CA ARG A 276 -19.77 1.02 5.48
C ARG A 276 -20.29 1.84 4.29
N ASP A 277 -19.96 1.39 3.09
CA ASP A 277 -20.23 2.09 1.83
C ASP A 277 -20.42 1.09 0.68
N ALA A 278 -20.66 1.59 -0.52
CA ALA A 278 -20.93 0.78 -1.71
C ALA A 278 -19.71 -0.04 -2.15
N GLU A 279 -18.49 0.49 -2.01
CA GLU A 279 -17.26 -0.24 -2.30
C GLU A 279 -17.11 -1.44 -1.34
N HIS A 280 -17.27 -1.20 -0.05
CA HIS A 280 -17.21 -2.26 0.96
C HIS A 280 -18.27 -3.35 0.73
N LEU A 281 -19.49 -2.94 0.29
CA LEU A 281 -20.53 -3.87 -0.10
C LEU A 281 -20.10 -4.75 -1.28
N ALA A 282 -19.59 -4.15 -2.34
CA ALA A 282 -19.16 -4.86 -3.53
C ALA A 282 -18.04 -5.88 -3.20
N TYR A 283 -17.07 -5.48 -2.41
CA TYR A 283 -15.98 -6.38 -1.99
C TYR A 283 -16.48 -7.51 -1.07
N TYR A 284 -17.42 -7.21 -0.20
CA TYR A 284 -18.05 -8.25 0.64
C TYR A 284 -18.84 -9.25 -0.20
N GLN A 285 -19.54 -8.81 -1.23
CA GLN A 285 -20.25 -9.71 -2.15
C GLN A 285 -19.29 -10.65 -2.89
N VAL A 286 -18.17 -10.09 -3.42
CA VAL A 286 -17.13 -10.92 -4.04
C VAL A 286 -16.52 -11.89 -3.03
N PHE A 287 -16.30 -11.46 -1.78
CA PHE A 287 -15.83 -12.33 -0.72
C PHE A 287 -16.80 -13.48 -0.44
N GLN A 288 -18.11 -13.22 -0.39
CA GLN A 288 -19.12 -14.25 -0.23
C GLN A 288 -19.11 -15.27 -1.39
N GLU A 289 -19.01 -14.78 -2.63
CA GLU A 289 -18.94 -15.63 -3.83
C GLU A 289 -17.69 -16.51 -3.83
N VAL A 290 -16.54 -15.92 -3.54
CA VAL A 290 -15.24 -16.62 -3.51
C VAL A 290 -15.19 -17.71 -2.44
N PHE A 291 -15.85 -17.49 -1.31
CA PHE A 291 -15.81 -18.34 -0.13
C PHE A 291 -17.19 -18.94 0.24
N SER A 292 -18.06 -19.10 -0.74
CA SER A 292 -19.40 -19.68 -0.53
C SER A 292 -19.35 -21.03 0.20
N ASP A 293 -18.43 -21.89 -0.18
CA ASP A 293 -18.34 -23.25 0.31
C ASP A 293 -17.30 -23.47 1.43
N HIS A 294 -16.25 -22.62 1.47
CA HIS A 294 -15.12 -22.80 2.39
C HIS A 294 -14.60 -21.42 2.88
N PRO A 295 -15.25 -20.81 3.88
CA PRO A 295 -14.73 -19.56 4.44
C PRO A 295 -13.34 -19.78 5.06
N PRO A 296 -12.34 -18.97 4.69
CA PRO A 296 -10.94 -19.17 5.09
C PRO A 296 -10.69 -18.80 6.56
N VAL A 297 -11.59 -18.03 7.16
CA VAL A 297 -11.45 -17.49 8.52
C VAL A 297 -12.63 -17.94 9.36
N ARG A 298 -12.34 -18.44 10.55
CA ARG A 298 -13.39 -18.85 11.49
C ARG A 298 -14.11 -17.63 12.05
N ARG A 299 -15.43 -17.60 11.92
CA ARG A 299 -16.27 -16.70 12.70
C ARG A 299 -16.37 -17.25 14.13
N GLY A 300 -16.33 -16.37 15.13
CA GLY A 300 -16.52 -16.74 16.51
C GLY A 300 -15.29 -17.35 17.21
N GLY A 301 -14.08 -16.95 16.80
CA GLY A 301 -12.86 -17.20 17.58
C GLY A 301 -12.90 -16.54 18.96
N PRO A 302 -11.84 -16.69 19.78
CA PRO A 302 -11.80 -16.14 21.16
C PRO A 302 -11.86 -14.61 21.21
N ASP A 303 -11.51 -13.94 20.10
CA ASP A 303 -11.47 -12.47 20.00
C ASP A 303 -12.08 -11.98 18.67
N PRO A 304 -13.40 -12.11 18.48
CA PRO A 304 -14.05 -11.78 17.23
C PRO A 304 -14.17 -10.26 17.03
N CYS A 305 -13.91 -9.81 15.79
CA CYS A 305 -14.18 -8.43 15.40
C CYS A 305 -15.68 -8.11 15.51
N PRO A 306 -16.11 -7.09 16.26
CA PRO A 306 -17.53 -6.74 16.42
C PRO A 306 -18.18 -6.23 15.13
N HIS A 307 -17.39 -5.93 14.08
CA HIS A 307 -17.89 -5.43 12.81
C HIS A 307 -18.18 -6.54 11.79
N CYS A 308 -17.47 -7.67 11.86
CA CYS A 308 -17.63 -8.75 10.88
C CYS A 308 -17.65 -10.17 11.46
N GLY A 309 -17.39 -10.32 12.75
CA GLY A 309 -17.38 -11.62 13.42
C GLY A 309 -16.17 -12.52 13.11
N PHE A 310 -15.21 -12.05 12.30
CA PHE A 310 -13.97 -12.77 12.06
C PHE A 310 -12.96 -12.51 13.18
N GLU A 311 -12.09 -13.48 13.45
CA GLU A 311 -11.11 -13.39 14.52
C GLU A 311 -10.09 -12.29 14.25
N LEU A 312 -9.75 -11.50 15.28
CA LEU A 312 -8.68 -10.52 15.20
C LEU A 312 -7.32 -11.23 15.33
N PRO A 313 -6.33 -10.88 14.50
CA PRO A 313 -5.08 -11.64 14.40
C PRO A 313 -4.19 -11.55 15.65
N ASP A 314 -4.38 -10.50 16.47
CA ASP A 314 -3.54 -10.19 17.60
C ASP A 314 -4.35 -9.44 18.68
N PRO A 315 -4.27 -9.84 19.96
CA PRO A 315 -4.93 -9.14 21.08
C PRO A 315 -4.54 -7.67 21.22
N SER A 316 -3.35 -7.27 20.76
CA SER A 316 -2.89 -5.88 20.77
C SER A 316 -3.34 -5.09 19.53
N SER A 317 -3.81 -5.76 18.47
CA SER A 317 -4.25 -5.11 17.24
C SER A 317 -5.65 -4.52 17.39
N ASP A 318 -5.80 -3.26 17.04
CA ASP A 318 -7.09 -2.57 16.94
C ASP A 318 -7.53 -2.38 15.47
N PHE A 319 -7.02 -3.24 14.58
CA PHE A 319 -7.33 -3.28 13.15
C PHE A 319 -7.79 -4.69 12.75
N CYS A 320 -8.91 -4.76 12.04
CA CYS A 320 -9.40 -6.01 11.49
C CYS A 320 -8.92 -6.19 10.04
N VAL A 321 -8.01 -7.12 9.82
CA VAL A 321 -7.46 -7.41 8.48
C VAL A 321 -8.49 -7.99 7.50
N THR A 322 -9.62 -8.49 8.00
CA THR A 322 -10.67 -9.09 7.15
C THR A 322 -11.64 -8.06 6.61
N CYS A 323 -12.08 -7.09 7.43
CA CYS A 323 -13.07 -6.10 7.00
C CYS A 323 -12.55 -4.65 7.00
N GLY A 324 -11.31 -4.40 7.44
CA GLY A 324 -10.74 -3.06 7.51
C GLY A 324 -11.34 -2.18 8.62
N ALA A 325 -11.98 -2.74 9.64
CA ALA A 325 -12.49 -1.94 10.75
C ALA A 325 -11.34 -1.39 11.60
N TRP A 326 -11.40 -0.09 11.90
CA TRP A 326 -10.51 0.59 12.82
C TRP A 326 -11.25 1.74 13.52
N PRO A 327 -11.25 1.84 14.85
CA PRO A 327 -10.75 0.82 15.78
C PRO A 327 -11.63 -0.43 15.83
N ALA A 328 -11.02 -1.60 15.60
CA ALA A 328 -11.75 -2.87 15.43
C ALA A 328 -12.45 -3.37 16.70
N ARG A 329 -11.94 -2.97 17.89
CA ARG A 329 -12.47 -3.42 19.18
C ARG A 329 -13.61 -2.56 19.71
N ARG A 330 -13.88 -1.42 19.08
CA ARG A 330 -15.07 -0.62 19.43
C ARG A 330 -16.31 -1.21 18.76
N PRO A 331 -17.43 -1.30 19.49
CA PRO A 331 -18.67 -1.74 18.89
C PRO A 331 -19.03 -0.79 17.71
N PRO A 332 -19.61 -1.33 16.63
CA PRO A 332 -20.05 -0.51 15.52
C PRO A 332 -21.12 0.48 15.97
N PRO A 333 -21.24 1.63 15.29
CA PRO A 333 -22.30 2.57 15.57
C PRO A 333 -23.68 1.89 15.41
N PRO A 334 -24.72 2.35 16.12
CA PRO A 334 -26.07 1.87 15.93
C PRO A 334 -26.49 2.07 14.47
N GLU A 335 -27.29 1.15 13.95
CA GLU A 335 -27.83 1.32 12.60
C GLU A 335 -28.62 2.63 12.50
N PRO A 336 -28.42 3.43 11.45
CA PRO A 336 -29.36 4.49 11.14
C PRO A 336 -30.75 3.86 10.94
N ALA A 337 -31.79 4.52 11.44
CA ALA A 337 -33.18 4.06 11.29
C ALA A 337 -33.40 3.61 9.83
N GLY A 338 -33.90 2.38 9.68
CA GLY A 338 -34.16 1.82 8.35
C GLY A 338 -35.07 2.73 7.53
N PRO A 339 -35.15 2.56 6.20
CA PRO A 339 -36.04 3.34 5.38
C PRO A 339 -37.45 3.24 5.95
N ILE A 340 -38.06 4.41 6.22
CA ILE A 340 -39.45 4.50 6.68
C ILE A 340 -40.29 3.74 5.66
N PRO A 341 -41.06 2.70 6.07
CA PRO A 341 -41.95 2.03 5.14
C PRO A 341 -42.88 3.07 4.48
N PRO A 342 -43.21 2.92 3.20
CA PRO A 342 -44.13 3.82 2.53
C PRO A 342 -45.44 3.84 3.34
N ALA A 343 -45.92 5.05 3.64
CA ALA A 343 -47.23 5.21 4.25
C ALA A 343 -48.29 4.45 3.39
N GLN A 344 -49.02 3.55 4.06
CA GLN A 344 -50.10 2.78 3.44
C GLN A 344 -51.22 3.68 3.00
#